data_9e1479f2f3e32ed444d7141f035d3ec0
#
_entry.id   9e1479f2f3e32ed444d7141f035d3ec0
#
_cell.length_a   1.000
_cell.length_b   1.000
_cell.length_c   1.000
_cell.angle_alpha   90.00
_cell.angle_beta   90.00
_cell.angle_gamma   90.00
#
_symmetry.space_group_name_H-M   'P 1'
#
loop_
_entity.id
_entity.type
_entity.pdbx_description
1 polymer ?
#
loop_
_entity_poly.entity_id
_entity_poly.type
_entity_poly.pdbx_seq_one_letter_code
_entity_poly.pdbx_strand_id
1 'polypeptide(L)'
;MRYAAFLRAVNVGRNHRVTSAELCEIFEGIGAEEVGTFRTSGNVVFEASGDIAAELEKALESALGYDVGVYTRTARELSEIAEAQPFKPAQVEASKGKLQVAMLSAKPSAAKRKQVLALATDDDLLAFGKRELFWLPSGGTLESTLDRKAIDKLLGPTTMRTKGTVEQLTAKFFA
;
A
#
# COMPACT_ATOMS: atom_id res chain seq x y z
N MET A 1 -18.37 -4.47 -6.99
CA MET A 1 -17.80 -4.02 -5.69
C MET A 1 -16.62 -3.10 -5.97
N ARG A 2 -16.45 -2.04 -5.17
CA ARG A 2 -15.40 -1.05 -5.38
C ARG A 2 -14.14 -1.39 -4.59
N TYR A 3 -12.99 -1.29 -5.26
CA TYR A 3 -11.66 -1.60 -4.72
C TYR A 3 -10.69 -0.44 -4.95
N ALA A 4 -9.66 -0.38 -4.11
CA ALA A 4 -8.42 0.30 -4.42
C ALA A 4 -7.30 -0.73 -4.62
N ALA A 5 -6.47 -0.53 -5.63
CA ALA A 5 -5.23 -1.26 -5.84
C ALA A 5 -4.05 -0.34 -5.58
N PHE A 6 -3.12 -0.82 -4.76
CA PHE A 6 -1.83 -0.18 -4.53
C PHE A 6 -0.78 -0.98 -5.30
N LEU A 7 -0.11 -0.34 -6.24
CA LEU A 7 0.83 -1.00 -7.14
C LEU A 7 2.26 -0.85 -6.62
N ARG A 8 3.03 -1.92 -6.71
CA ARG A 8 4.46 -1.93 -6.39
C ARG A 8 5.28 -1.80 -7.67
N ALA A 9 6.31 -0.96 -7.63
CA ALA A 9 7.24 -0.71 -8.73
C ALA A 9 6.63 0.02 -9.94
N VAL A 10 5.52 0.73 -9.76
CA VAL A 10 4.89 1.53 -10.80
C VAL A 10 5.01 3.02 -10.44
N ASN A 11 5.53 3.81 -11.36
CA ASN A 11 5.49 5.26 -11.32
C ASN A 11 4.53 5.78 -12.39
N VAL A 12 3.54 6.52 -11.98
CA VAL A 12 2.59 7.19 -12.90
C VAL A 12 3.15 8.55 -13.29
N GLY A 13 3.32 8.81 -14.58
CA GLY A 13 3.84 10.10 -15.06
C GLY A 13 4.34 10.08 -16.49
N ARG A 14 5.16 11.09 -16.82
CA ARG A 14 5.81 11.26 -18.15
C ARG A 14 7.21 10.62 -18.13
N ASN A 15 7.80 10.39 -19.31
CA ASN A 15 9.17 9.90 -19.51
C ASN A 15 9.42 8.48 -18.94
N HIS A 16 9.16 7.44 -19.75
CA HIS A 16 9.35 6.02 -19.42
C HIS A 16 8.52 5.51 -18.23
N ARG A 17 7.51 6.25 -17.83
CA ARG A 17 6.57 5.91 -16.77
C ARG A 17 5.22 5.60 -17.38
N VAL A 18 4.47 4.75 -16.69
CA VAL A 18 3.08 4.46 -17.06
C VAL A 18 2.24 5.72 -16.87
N THR A 19 1.44 6.09 -17.87
CA THR A 19 0.47 7.17 -17.72
C THR A 19 -0.79 6.69 -17.00
N SER A 20 -1.56 7.62 -16.43
CA SER A 20 -2.87 7.30 -15.86
C SER A 20 -3.80 6.65 -16.88
N ALA A 21 -3.80 7.12 -18.13
CA ALA A 21 -4.60 6.56 -19.21
C ALA A 21 -4.22 5.12 -19.52
N GLU A 22 -2.92 4.82 -19.65
CA GLU A 22 -2.42 3.47 -19.87
C GLU A 22 -2.80 2.51 -18.72
N LEU A 23 -2.70 2.94 -17.47
CA LEU A 23 -3.15 2.14 -16.34
C LEU A 23 -4.65 1.84 -16.40
N CYS A 24 -5.46 2.85 -16.68
CA CYS A 24 -6.90 2.65 -16.83
C CYS A 24 -7.22 1.64 -17.95
N GLU A 25 -6.59 1.77 -19.12
CA GLU A 25 -6.77 0.83 -20.23
C GLU A 25 -6.41 -0.62 -19.87
N ILE A 26 -5.32 -0.82 -19.10
CA ILE A 26 -4.92 -2.16 -18.65
C ILE A 26 -5.97 -2.76 -17.71
N PHE A 27 -6.48 -1.99 -16.75
CA PHE A 27 -7.53 -2.43 -15.83
C PHE A 27 -8.85 -2.72 -16.54
N GLU A 28 -9.28 -1.83 -17.42
CA GLU A 28 -10.50 -1.98 -18.23
C GLU A 28 -10.40 -3.19 -19.18
N GLY A 29 -9.21 -3.45 -19.72
CA GLY A 29 -8.96 -4.58 -20.61
C GLY A 29 -9.19 -5.95 -20.00
N ILE A 30 -9.20 -6.07 -18.69
CA ILE A 30 -9.54 -7.32 -17.98
C ILE A 30 -10.91 -7.27 -17.28
N GLY A 31 -11.74 -6.28 -17.62
CA GLY A 31 -13.12 -6.19 -17.16
C GLY A 31 -13.34 -5.37 -15.89
N ALA A 32 -12.37 -4.59 -15.45
CA ALA A 32 -12.60 -3.60 -14.41
C ALA A 32 -13.39 -2.41 -14.96
N GLU A 33 -14.27 -1.85 -14.13
CA GLU A 33 -15.12 -0.72 -14.48
C GLU A 33 -14.82 0.48 -13.56
N GLU A 34 -15.30 1.67 -13.95
CA GLU A 34 -15.13 2.91 -13.17
C GLU A 34 -13.68 3.14 -12.71
N VAL A 35 -12.73 2.90 -13.61
CA VAL A 35 -11.29 2.95 -13.28
C VAL A 35 -10.79 4.39 -13.20
N GLY A 36 -10.08 4.70 -12.13
CA GLY A 36 -9.46 6.01 -11.96
C GLY A 36 -8.15 5.90 -11.16
N THR A 37 -7.27 6.87 -11.33
CA THR A 37 -6.00 6.94 -10.59
C THR A 37 -6.05 8.03 -9.52
N PHE A 38 -5.25 7.86 -8.48
CA PHE A 38 -5.08 8.83 -7.41
C PHE A 38 -3.59 9.05 -7.12
N ARG A 39 -3.11 10.27 -7.39
CA ARG A 39 -1.69 10.65 -7.30
C ARG A 39 -0.80 9.82 -8.23
N THR A 40 0.52 9.99 -8.11
CA THR A 40 1.51 9.44 -9.05
C THR A 40 2.18 8.15 -8.60
N SER A 41 1.81 7.61 -7.46
CA SER A 41 2.49 6.47 -6.84
C SER A 41 1.84 5.11 -7.07
N GLY A 42 1.02 4.98 -8.13
CA GLY A 42 0.39 3.71 -8.47
C GLY A 42 -0.80 3.36 -7.57
N ASN A 43 -1.71 4.29 -7.36
CA ASN A 43 -2.98 4.06 -6.66
C ASN A 43 -4.10 4.09 -7.68
N VAL A 44 -4.85 3.01 -7.81
CA VAL A 44 -5.94 2.86 -8.78
C VAL A 44 -7.21 2.47 -8.04
N VAL A 45 -8.31 3.13 -8.33
CA VAL A 45 -9.64 2.76 -7.84
C VAL A 45 -10.44 2.17 -9.00
N PHE A 46 -11.24 1.15 -8.73
CA PHE A 46 -11.99 0.44 -9.78
C PHE A 46 -13.15 -0.35 -9.18
N GLU A 47 -14.05 -0.79 -10.05
CA GLU A 47 -15.11 -1.74 -9.71
C GLU A 47 -14.88 -3.09 -10.40
N ALA A 48 -15.15 -4.17 -9.67
CA ALA A 48 -15.07 -5.53 -10.18
C ALA A 48 -16.04 -6.45 -9.43
N SER A 49 -16.35 -7.61 -10.01
CA SER A 49 -17.21 -8.61 -9.38
C SER A 49 -16.55 -9.33 -8.20
N GLY A 50 -15.23 -9.32 -8.13
CA GLY A 50 -14.43 -9.93 -7.08
C GLY A 50 -13.02 -9.38 -7.04
N ASP A 51 -12.16 -9.97 -6.20
CA ASP A 51 -10.75 -9.61 -6.16
C ASP A 51 -10.03 -10.15 -7.40
N ILE A 52 -9.50 -9.25 -8.21
CA ILE A 52 -8.81 -9.54 -9.48
C ILE A 52 -7.32 -9.21 -9.42
N ALA A 53 -6.72 -9.20 -8.22
CA ALA A 53 -5.31 -8.83 -8.04
C ALA A 53 -4.36 -9.69 -8.89
N ALA A 54 -4.57 -11.01 -8.93
CA ALA A 54 -3.73 -11.92 -9.71
C ALA A 54 -3.84 -11.69 -11.22
N GLU A 55 -5.05 -11.42 -11.71
CA GLU A 55 -5.30 -11.08 -13.12
C GLU A 55 -4.67 -9.73 -13.47
N LEU A 56 -4.75 -8.76 -12.57
CA LEU A 56 -4.11 -7.46 -12.73
C LEU A 56 -2.59 -7.58 -12.79
N GLU A 57 -1.96 -8.38 -11.93
CA GLU A 57 -0.53 -8.63 -11.97
C GLU A 57 -0.07 -9.16 -13.32
N LYS A 58 -0.77 -10.16 -13.86
CA LYS A 58 -0.47 -10.73 -15.19
C LYS A 58 -0.65 -9.71 -16.32
N ALA A 59 -1.74 -8.95 -16.27
CA ALA A 59 -2.03 -7.94 -17.29
C ALA A 59 -0.99 -6.80 -17.28
N LEU A 60 -0.61 -6.34 -16.09
CA LEU A 60 0.40 -5.31 -15.91
C LEU A 60 1.79 -5.79 -16.34
N GLU A 61 2.20 -7.00 -15.95
CA GLU A 61 3.46 -7.60 -16.39
C GLU A 61 3.53 -7.74 -17.90
N SER A 62 2.46 -8.24 -18.52
CA SER A 62 2.37 -8.38 -19.97
C SER A 62 2.45 -7.04 -20.71
N ALA A 63 1.80 -6.00 -20.19
CA ALA A 63 1.76 -4.69 -20.81
C ALA A 63 3.05 -3.87 -20.58
N LEU A 64 3.65 -3.98 -19.41
CA LEU A 64 4.78 -3.14 -19.00
C LEU A 64 6.15 -3.83 -19.16
N GLY A 65 6.19 -5.16 -19.25
CA GLY A 65 7.41 -5.93 -19.43
C GLY A 65 8.23 -6.16 -18.17
N TYR A 66 7.68 -5.88 -17.00
CA TYR A 66 8.31 -6.15 -15.71
C TYR A 66 7.26 -6.53 -14.66
N ASP A 67 7.72 -7.16 -13.58
CA ASP A 67 6.86 -7.65 -12.48
C ASP A 67 6.27 -6.48 -11.67
N VAL A 68 4.96 -6.48 -11.51
CA VAL A 68 4.20 -5.48 -10.75
C VAL A 68 3.37 -6.16 -9.68
N GLY A 69 3.66 -5.88 -8.41
CA GLY A 69 2.81 -6.33 -7.32
C GLY A 69 1.53 -5.52 -7.21
N VAL A 70 0.40 -6.19 -7.00
CA VAL A 70 -0.92 -5.58 -6.85
C VAL A 70 -1.51 -5.93 -5.50
N TYR A 71 -1.81 -4.92 -4.70
CA TYR A 71 -2.36 -5.06 -3.35
C TYR A 71 -3.73 -4.40 -3.29
N THR A 72 -4.79 -5.21 -3.34
CA THR A 72 -6.17 -4.73 -3.35
C THR A 72 -6.73 -4.55 -1.95
N ARG A 73 -7.60 -3.56 -1.79
CA ARG A 73 -8.36 -3.30 -0.57
C ARG A 73 -9.80 -2.94 -0.92
N THR A 74 -10.74 -3.53 -0.18
CA THR A 74 -12.16 -3.17 -0.23
C THR A 74 -12.42 -1.84 0.50
N ALA A 75 -13.60 -1.26 0.29
CA ALA A 75 -14.04 -0.06 1.01
C ALA A 75 -13.94 -0.24 2.54
N ARG A 76 -14.34 -1.40 3.05
CA ARG A 76 -14.27 -1.70 4.49
C ARG A 76 -12.82 -1.73 5.00
N GLU A 77 -11.93 -2.42 4.29
CA GLU A 77 -10.51 -2.48 4.66
C GLU A 77 -9.86 -1.10 4.63
N LEU A 78 -10.21 -0.27 3.64
CA LEU A 78 -9.72 1.11 3.56
C LEU A 78 -10.20 1.97 4.74
N SER A 79 -11.47 1.84 5.13
CA SER A 79 -11.98 2.53 6.31
C SER A 79 -11.28 2.06 7.59
N GLU A 80 -11.06 0.76 7.75
CA GLU A 80 -10.31 0.21 8.89
C GLU A 80 -8.89 0.77 8.96
N ILE A 81 -8.21 0.92 7.81
CA ILE A 81 -6.86 1.53 7.75
C ILE A 81 -6.93 3.02 8.08
N ALA A 82 -7.87 3.75 7.48
CA ALA A 82 -8.02 5.19 7.67
C ALA A 82 -8.32 5.57 9.12
N GLU A 83 -9.16 4.78 9.79
CA GLU A 83 -9.57 5.00 11.17
C GLU A 83 -8.57 4.43 12.20
N ALA A 84 -7.64 3.59 11.79
CA ALA A 84 -6.67 2.98 12.68
C ALA A 84 -5.79 4.02 13.39
N GLN A 85 -5.61 3.83 14.69
CA GLN A 85 -4.69 4.60 15.52
C GLN A 85 -3.69 3.64 16.17
N PRO A 86 -2.72 3.13 15.41
CA PRO A 86 -1.83 2.07 15.89
C PRO A 86 -0.81 2.55 16.93
N PHE A 87 -0.62 3.87 17.05
CA PHE A 87 0.32 4.49 17.98
C PHE A 87 -0.38 5.51 18.86
N LYS A 88 0.18 5.77 20.05
CA LYS A 88 -0.35 6.78 20.96
C LYS A 88 -0.24 8.18 20.34
N PRO A 89 -1.19 9.10 20.58
CA PRO A 89 -1.14 10.45 20.05
C PRO A 89 0.18 11.18 20.35
N ALA A 90 0.71 11.02 21.56
CA ALA A 90 1.99 11.62 21.94
C ALA A 90 3.17 11.11 21.10
N GLN A 91 3.17 9.84 20.71
CA GLN A 91 4.20 9.27 19.83
C GLN A 91 4.11 9.85 18.42
N VAL A 92 2.90 10.01 17.91
CA VAL A 92 2.67 10.61 16.58
C VAL A 92 3.09 12.08 16.57
N GLU A 93 2.74 12.84 17.61
CA GLU A 93 3.15 14.25 17.74
C GLU A 93 4.66 14.43 17.88
N ALA A 94 5.33 13.54 18.59
CA ALA A 94 6.79 13.59 18.77
C ALA A 94 7.56 13.26 17.48
N SER A 95 6.95 12.54 16.55
CA SER A 95 7.56 12.17 15.27
C SER A 95 7.63 13.37 14.32
N LYS A 96 8.78 13.57 13.70
CA LYS A 96 8.96 14.50 12.58
C LYS A 96 8.71 13.81 11.23
N GLY A 97 8.51 12.48 11.23
CA GLY A 97 8.20 11.69 10.05
C GLY A 97 6.70 11.54 9.82
N LYS A 98 6.37 10.93 8.71
CA LYS A 98 4.97 10.59 8.36
C LYS A 98 4.70 9.13 8.67
N LEU A 99 3.55 8.86 9.27
CA LEU A 99 3.07 7.50 9.50
C LEU A 99 2.89 6.78 8.16
N GLN A 100 3.56 5.63 8.03
CA GLN A 100 3.56 4.80 6.83
C GLN A 100 2.65 3.58 7.01
N VAL A 101 2.09 3.11 5.89
CA VAL A 101 1.34 1.87 5.80
C VAL A 101 1.95 1.01 4.71
N ALA A 102 2.49 -0.14 5.06
CA ALA A 102 2.92 -1.17 4.11
C ALA A 102 1.76 -2.13 3.86
N MET A 103 1.36 -2.26 2.61
CA MET A 103 0.31 -3.19 2.18
C MET A 103 0.89 -4.57 1.99
N LEU A 104 0.26 -5.57 2.60
CA LEU A 104 0.63 -6.99 2.50
C LEU A 104 -0.41 -7.71 1.63
N SER A 105 0.01 -8.75 0.92
CA SER A 105 -0.90 -9.59 0.13
C SER A 105 -1.76 -10.50 1.01
N ALA A 106 -1.22 -10.95 2.14
CA ALA A 106 -1.90 -11.84 3.08
C ALA A 106 -1.62 -11.46 4.53
N LYS A 107 -2.49 -11.90 5.44
CA LYS A 107 -2.28 -11.74 6.88
C LYS A 107 -1.08 -12.60 7.32
N PRO A 108 -0.03 -12.01 7.91
CA PRO A 108 1.11 -12.79 8.38
C PRO A 108 0.77 -13.64 9.61
N SER A 109 1.51 -14.73 9.80
CA SER A 109 1.38 -15.58 11.00
C SER A 109 1.75 -14.81 12.26
N ALA A 110 1.26 -15.28 13.42
CA ALA A 110 1.62 -14.69 14.72
C ALA A 110 3.14 -14.72 14.97
N ALA A 111 3.83 -15.79 14.54
CA ALA A 111 5.28 -15.90 14.66
C ALA A 111 6.02 -14.84 13.82
N LYS A 112 5.63 -14.64 12.57
CA LYS A 112 6.21 -13.61 11.70
C LYS A 112 5.94 -12.21 12.23
N ARG A 113 4.73 -11.93 12.71
CA ARG A 113 4.38 -10.66 13.34
C ARG A 113 5.29 -10.35 14.52
N LYS A 114 5.50 -11.34 15.40
CA LYS A 114 6.40 -11.21 16.57
C LYS A 114 7.84 -10.90 16.13
N GLN A 115 8.34 -11.60 15.12
CA GLN A 115 9.69 -11.38 14.60
C GLN A 115 9.85 -9.99 13.99
N VAL A 116 8.86 -9.50 13.24
CA VAL A 116 8.89 -8.15 12.66
C VAL A 116 8.82 -7.08 13.76
N LEU A 117 7.92 -7.24 14.72
CA LEU A 117 7.80 -6.28 15.83
C LEU A 117 9.07 -6.20 16.68
N ALA A 118 9.85 -7.28 16.77
CA ALA A 118 11.14 -7.28 17.46
C ALA A 118 12.21 -6.43 16.75
N LEU A 119 11.99 -6.05 15.50
CA LEU A 119 12.88 -5.16 14.75
C LEU A 119 12.60 -3.67 15.02
N ALA A 120 11.50 -3.34 15.68
CA ALA A 120 11.19 -1.96 16.06
C ALA A 120 12.30 -1.38 16.96
N THR A 121 12.52 -0.07 16.82
CA THR A 121 13.46 0.69 17.62
C THR A 121 12.75 1.84 18.30
N ASP A 122 13.44 2.59 19.17
CA ASP A 122 12.88 3.80 19.77
C ASP A 122 12.56 4.87 18.73
N ASP A 123 13.28 4.87 17.61
CA ASP A 123 13.10 5.81 16.50
C ASP A 123 12.16 5.29 15.40
N ASP A 124 11.84 4.01 15.40
CA ASP A 124 11.01 3.37 14.38
C ASP A 124 9.99 2.44 15.04
N LEU A 125 8.79 2.94 15.26
CA LEU A 125 7.72 2.17 15.87
C LEU A 125 6.96 1.37 14.82
N LEU A 126 6.61 0.13 15.15
CA LEU A 126 5.90 -0.79 14.28
C LEU A 126 4.62 -1.31 14.94
N ALA A 127 3.58 -1.48 14.15
CA ALA A 127 2.33 -2.12 14.57
C ALA A 127 1.66 -2.81 13.38
N PHE A 128 0.92 -3.89 13.63
CA PHE A 128 0.18 -4.58 12.58
C PHE A 128 -1.30 -4.22 12.58
N GLY A 129 -1.86 -4.07 11.37
CA GLY A 129 -3.27 -4.25 11.10
C GLY A 129 -3.56 -5.72 10.70
N LYS A 130 -4.58 -5.96 9.90
CA LYS A 130 -4.90 -7.30 9.37
C LYS A 130 -3.91 -7.73 8.29
N ARG A 131 -3.80 -6.93 7.23
CA ARG A 131 -2.87 -7.11 6.10
C ARG A 131 -2.00 -5.88 5.90
N GLU A 132 -1.72 -5.14 6.96
CA GLU A 132 -0.94 -3.91 6.96
C GLU A 132 0.13 -3.95 8.04
N LEU A 133 1.28 -3.37 7.73
CA LEU A 133 2.29 -3.00 8.71
C LEU A 133 2.35 -1.47 8.78
N PHE A 134 2.01 -0.93 9.95
CA PHE A 134 2.16 0.49 10.22
C PHE A 134 3.57 0.78 10.73
N TRP A 135 4.18 1.79 10.21
CA TRP A 135 5.51 2.26 10.60
C TRP A 135 5.50 3.75 10.87
N LEU A 136 5.86 4.12 12.09
CA LEU A 136 6.06 5.51 12.50
C LEU A 136 7.56 5.77 12.66
N PRO A 137 8.23 6.34 11.63
CA PRO A 137 9.62 6.78 11.75
C PRO A 137 9.69 8.06 12.58
N SER A 138 10.80 8.29 13.27
CA SER A 138 11.02 9.55 14.02
C SER A 138 11.33 10.73 13.10
N GLY A 139 11.76 10.47 11.88
CA GLY A 139 12.12 11.44 10.86
C GLY A 139 11.83 10.93 9.44
N GLY A 140 12.66 11.27 8.46
CA GLY A 140 12.52 10.79 7.08
C GLY A 140 12.72 9.28 6.96
N THR A 141 11.97 8.64 6.06
CA THR A 141 12.06 7.19 5.85
C THR A 141 13.42 6.75 5.27
N LEU A 142 14.07 7.61 4.51
CA LEU A 142 15.39 7.33 3.92
C LEU A 142 16.53 7.39 4.95
N GLU A 143 16.33 8.13 6.03
CA GLU A 143 17.32 8.31 7.11
C GLU A 143 17.14 7.27 8.22
N SER A 144 16.09 6.49 8.18
CA SER A 144 15.79 5.46 9.18
C SER A 144 16.82 4.34 9.17
N THR A 145 17.19 3.87 10.36
CA THR A 145 18.04 2.70 10.57
C THR A 145 17.25 1.39 10.71
N LEU A 146 15.93 1.42 10.54
CA LEU A 146 15.09 0.24 10.57
C LEU A 146 15.57 -0.80 9.53
N ASP A 147 15.70 -2.04 9.97
CA ASP A 147 16.12 -3.15 9.08
C ASP A 147 14.97 -3.59 8.16
N ARG A 148 14.74 -2.78 7.13
CA ARG A 148 13.68 -3.01 6.14
C ARG A 148 13.90 -4.28 5.33
N LYS A 149 15.17 -4.65 5.11
CA LYS A 149 15.51 -5.90 4.40
C LYS A 149 15.08 -7.15 5.18
N ALA A 150 15.29 -7.12 6.50
CA ALA A 150 14.82 -8.21 7.37
C ALA A 150 13.29 -8.29 7.37
N ILE A 151 12.60 -7.16 7.39
CA ILE A 151 11.13 -7.10 7.30
C ILE A 151 10.65 -7.69 5.98
N ASP A 152 11.24 -7.28 4.85
CA ASP A 152 10.88 -7.79 3.52
C ASP A 152 11.13 -9.29 3.40
N LYS A 153 12.21 -9.79 4.01
CA LYS A 153 12.51 -11.22 4.05
C LYS A 153 11.47 -12.03 4.82
N LEU A 154 10.93 -11.46 5.91
CA LEU A 154 9.91 -12.10 6.74
C LEU A 154 8.52 -12.05 6.13
N LEU A 155 8.14 -10.91 5.56
CA LEU A 155 6.78 -10.65 5.08
C LEU A 155 6.60 -10.87 3.58
N GLY A 156 7.68 -10.97 2.83
CA GLY A 156 7.65 -10.92 1.37
C GLY A 156 7.50 -9.48 0.84
N PRO A 157 7.30 -9.32 -0.48
CA PRO A 157 7.17 -8.00 -1.09
C PRO A 157 5.96 -7.23 -0.55
N THR A 158 6.15 -5.94 -0.34
CA THR A 158 5.11 -5.00 0.10
C THR A 158 5.14 -3.73 -0.75
N THR A 159 4.09 -2.93 -0.69
CA THR A 159 4.11 -1.57 -1.21
C THR A 159 3.70 -0.60 -0.11
N MET A 160 4.34 0.55 -0.06
CA MET A 160 4.20 1.49 1.05
C MET A 160 3.56 2.80 0.59
N ARG A 161 2.66 3.33 1.43
CA ARG A 161 2.06 4.65 1.27
C ARG A 161 2.08 5.37 2.62
N THR A 162 2.02 6.69 2.60
CA THR A 162 1.70 7.41 3.84
C THR A 162 0.26 7.12 4.23
N LYS A 163 -0.02 7.02 5.53
CA LYS A 163 -1.40 6.85 6.01
C LYS A 163 -2.31 7.97 5.53
N GLY A 164 -1.80 9.21 5.49
CA GLY A 164 -2.54 10.36 4.94
C GLY A 164 -2.97 10.17 3.49
N THR A 165 -2.17 9.52 2.65
CA THR A 165 -2.57 9.18 1.27
C THR A 165 -3.75 8.22 1.25
N VAL A 166 -3.73 7.19 2.11
CA VAL A 166 -4.83 6.23 2.22
C VAL A 166 -6.10 6.91 2.73
N GLU A 167 -6.00 7.75 3.75
CA GLU A 167 -7.13 8.54 4.28
C GLU A 167 -7.79 9.40 3.21
N GLN A 168 -6.98 10.14 2.44
CA GLN A 168 -7.47 11.02 1.37
C GLN A 168 -8.11 10.24 0.21
N LEU A 169 -7.52 9.11 -0.17
CA LEU A 169 -8.09 8.22 -1.18
C LEU A 169 -9.44 7.67 -0.71
N THR A 170 -9.50 7.21 0.54
CA THR A 170 -10.72 6.67 1.14
C THR A 170 -11.82 7.73 1.20
N ALA A 171 -11.51 8.92 1.67
CA ALA A 171 -12.48 10.02 1.74
C ALA A 171 -13.00 10.45 0.36
N LYS A 172 -12.14 10.44 -0.65
CA LYS A 172 -12.51 10.87 -2.00
C LYS A 172 -13.37 9.87 -2.76
N PHE A 173 -13.08 8.58 -2.63
CA PHE A 173 -13.65 7.55 -3.51
C PHE A 173 -14.58 6.55 -2.81
N PHE A 174 -14.55 6.47 -1.48
CA PHE A 174 -15.26 5.44 -0.70
C PHE A 174 -16.14 6.01 0.42
N ALA A 175 -16.20 7.34 0.53
CA ALA A 175 -17.10 8.00 1.49
C ALA A 175 -18.56 7.93 1.06
#